data_2c8a1c56f9b4f2689a7b694b7b2b7bae
#
_entry.id   2c8a1c56f9b4f2689a7b694b7b2b7bae
#
_cell.length_a   1.000
_cell.length_b   1.000
_cell.length_c   1.000
_cell.angle_alpha   90.00
_cell.angle_beta   90.00
_cell.angle_gamma   90.00
#
_symmetry.space_group_name_H-M   'P 1'
#
loop_
_entity.id
_entity.type
_entity.pdbx_description
1 polymer ?
#
loop_
_entity_poly.entity_id
_entity_poly.type
_entity_poly.pdbx_seq_one_letter_code
_entity_poly.pdbx_strand_id
1 'polypeptide(L)'
;MAQKSYDVIIVGSGAGGGMATYQLANAGLKVALIEAGDFYDPAADEQRTQLRFPWESPRRGASTRRRPFGDFNACIGGWELDDEPFTTTEGTEFMWWRARMLGGRTNHWGRISLRFGPLDFKRQDSDGLGHNWPISYEDIKPYYDKVDKLIGVFGSNEGLYNDPDGFFLPAPKPRLHELYYIDGARKLG
;
A
#
# COMPACT_ATOMS: atom_id res chain seq x y z
N MET A 1 -13.37 7.69 37.60
CA MET A 1 -13.34 6.92 36.34
C MET A 1 -12.17 5.96 36.44
N ALA A 2 -12.37 4.66 36.14
CA ALA A 2 -11.27 3.70 36.16
C ALA A 2 -10.28 4.09 35.03
N GLN A 3 -9.00 4.19 35.38
CA GLN A 3 -7.94 4.47 34.43
C GLN A 3 -7.85 3.26 33.47
N LYS A 4 -8.06 3.46 32.16
CA LYS A 4 -7.86 2.44 31.17
C LYS A 4 -6.36 2.17 31.04
N SER A 5 -5.94 0.93 31.21
CA SER A 5 -4.56 0.49 30.97
C SER A 5 -4.49 -0.37 29.72
N TYR A 6 -3.42 -0.22 28.96
CA TYR A 6 -3.11 -0.97 27.75
C TYR A 6 -1.75 -1.61 27.90
N ASP A 7 -1.57 -2.80 27.30
CA ASP A 7 -0.29 -3.50 27.27
C ASP A 7 0.62 -2.92 26.19
N VAL A 8 0.02 -2.42 25.08
CA VAL A 8 0.74 -1.88 23.92
C VAL A 8 0.02 -0.66 23.38
N ILE A 9 0.81 0.33 22.97
CA ILE A 9 0.33 1.49 22.20
C ILE A 9 0.97 1.45 20.82
N ILE A 10 0.13 1.55 19.79
CA ILE A 10 0.54 1.61 18.38
C ILE A 10 0.12 2.96 17.82
N VAL A 11 1.03 3.66 17.15
CA VAL A 11 0.78 4.95 16.52
C VAL A 11 0.74 4.78 15.00
N GLY A 12 -0.40 5.13 14.42
CA GLY A 12 -0.69 4.99 13.00
C GLY A 12 -1.28 3.62 12.64
N SER A 13 -2.37 3.65 11.90
CA SER A 13 -3.15 2.46 11.49
C SER A 13 -2.85 1.99 10.06
N GLY A 14 -1.80 2.49 9.43
CA GLY A 14 -1.37 2.03 8.12
C GLY A 14 -0.97 0.55 8.09
N ALA A 15 -0.37 0.08 7.00
CA ALA A 15 -0.05 -1.34 6.81
C ALA A 15 0.72 -1.96 7.99
N GLY A 16 1.77 -1.29 8.47
CA GLY A 16 2.57 -1.80 9.60
C GLY A 16 1.81 -1.80 10.93
N GLY A 17 1.23 -0.65 11.31
CA GLY A 17 0.49 -0.52 12.56
C GLY A 17 -0.78 -1.35 12.59
N GLY A 18 -1.48 -1.46 11.47
CA GLY A 18 -2.64 -2.34 11.32
C GLY A 18 -2.29 -3.80 11.54
N MET A 19 -1.23 -4.30 10.92
CA MET A 19 -0.76 -5.68 11.10
C MET A 19 -0.23 -5.95 12.50
N ALA A 20 0.50 -5.00 13.11
CA ALA A 20 0.94 -5.12 14.49
C ALA A 20 -0.26 -5.19 15.45
N THR A 21 -1.25 -4.33 15.25
CA THR A 21 -2.52 -4.35 16.03
C THR A 21 -3.21 -5.70 15.89
N TYR A 22 -3.36 -6.20 14.66
CA TYR A 22 -4.00 -7.48 14.38
C TYR A 22 -3.30 -8.63 15.11
N GLN A 23 -1.98 -8.72 15.01
CA GLN A 23 -1.22 -9.79 15.62
C GLN A 23 -1.26 -9.73 17.16
N LEU A 24 -1.06 -8.55 17.73
CA LEU A 24 -0.99 -8.39 19.18
C LEU A 24 -2.37 -8.55 19.83
N ALA A 25 -3.43 -8.03 19.21
CA ALA A 25 -4.79 -8.25 19.70
C ALA A 25 -5.21 -9.73 19.64
N ASN A 26 -4.85 -10.44 18.56
CA ASN A 26 -5.08 -11.89 18.47
C ASN A 26 -4.27 -12.70 19.47
N ALA A 27 -3.14 -12.17 19.93
CA ALA A 27 -2.36 -12.75 21.03
C ALA A 27 -2.95 -12.45 22.42
N GLY A 28 -4.09 -11.75 22.50
CA GLY A 28 -4.80 -11.45 23.74
C GLY A 28 -4.32 -10.19 24.46
N LEU A 29 -3.45 -9.39 23.86
CA LEU A 29 -2.97 -8.15 24.46
C LEU A 29 -4.01 -7.02 24.30
N LYS A 30 -4.07 -6.13 25.28
CA LYS A 30 -4.87 -4.90 25.22
C LYS A 30 -4.10 -3.85 24.44
N VAL A 31 -4.49 -3.63 23.20
CA VAL A 31 -3.83 -2.70 22.29
C VAL A 31 -4.59 -1.37 22.20
N ALA A 32 -3.88 -0.26 22.34
CA ALA A 32 -4.37 1.06 21.98
C ALA A 32 -3.79 1.43 20.61
N LEU A 33 -4.64 1.56 19.60
CA LEU A 33 -4.26 2.07 18.29
C LEU A 33 -4.64 3.54 18.20
N ILE A 34 -3.65 4.41 17.99
CA ILE A 34 -3.82 5.85 17.84
C ILE A 34 -3.68 6.19 16.35
N GLU A 35 -4.73 6.78 15.79
CA GLU A 35 -4.78 7.23 14.39
C GLU A 35 -5.13 8.71 14.35
N ALA A 36 -4.49 9.45 13.45
CA ALA A 36 -4.71 10.89 13.30
C ALA A 36 -5.88 11.22 12.36
N GLY A 37 -6.29 10.28 11.53
CA GLY A 37 -7.38 10.45 10.58
C GLY A 37 -8.68 9.77 11.02
N ASP A 38 -9.75 10.13 10.34
CA ASP A 38 -11.09 9.61 10.60
C ASP A 38 -11.32 8.22 9.99
N PHE A 39 -12.42 7.61 10.39
CA PHE A 39 -12.90 6.39 9.75
C PHE A 39 -13.43 6.70 8.35
N TYR A 40 -12.94 5.96 7.37
CA TYR A 40 -13.41 6.00 6.00
C TYR A 40 -14.31 4.79 5.72
N ASP A 41 -15.57 5.03 5.41
CA ASP A 41 -16.51 3.99 4.97
C ASP A 41 -16.65 4.01 3.44
N PRO A 42 -16.00 3.08 2.71
CA PRO A 42 -16.11 3.02 1.26
C PRO A 42 -17.52 2.67 0.77
N ALA A 43 -18.42 2.26 1.67
CA ALA A 43 -19.81 1.97 1.34
C ALA A 43 -20.74 3.19 1.48
N ALA A 44 -20.31 4.24 2.16
CA ALA A 44 -21.08 5.47 2.29
C ALA A 44 -21.25 6.17 0.93
N ASP A 45 -22.46 6.68 0.63
CA ASP A 45 -22.78 7.25 -0.68
C ASP A 45 -21.93 8.47 -1.02
N GLU A 46 -21.67 9.33 -0.07
CA GLU A 46 -20.83 10.51 -0.22
C GLU A 46 -19.36 10.19 -0.53
N GLN A 47 -18.89 9.02 -0.14
CA GLN A 47 -17.54 8.54 -0.36
C GLN A 47 -17.41 7.67 -1.62
N ARG A 48 -18.50 7.12 -2.12
CA ARG A 48 -18.55 6.33 -3.36
C ARG A 48 -18.29 7.15 -4.61
N THR A 49 -18.51 8.44 -4.59
CA THR A 49 -18.31 9.33 -5.75
C THR A 49 -16.89 9.29 -6.30
N GLN A 50 -15.92 8.93 -5.47
CA GLN A 50 -14.54 8.75 -5.90
C GLN A 50 -14.36 7.63 -6.93
N LEU A 51 -15.24 6.63 -6.93
CA LEU A 51 -15.15 5.43 -7.77
C LEU A 51 -16.23 5.37 -8.87
N ARG A 52 -17.16 6.34 -8.89
CA ARG A 52 -18.31 6.31 -9.82
C ARG A 52 -17.91 6.70 -11.24
N PHE A 53 -17.64 7.96 -11.44
CA PHE A 53 -17.33 8.50 -12.77
C PHE A 53 -16.11 9.41 -12.71
N PRO A 54 -15.32 9.49 -13.79
CA PRO A 54 -14.11 10.33 -13.80
C PRO A 54 -14.39 11.82 -13.50
N TRP A 55 -15.54 12.34 -13.90
CA TRP A 55 -15.91 13.74 -13.67
C TRP A 55 -16.44 14.02 -12.25
N GLU A 56 -16.84 12.99 -11.51
CA GLU A 56 -17.23 13.06 -10.10
C GLU A 56 -16.06 12.75 -9.17
N SER A 57 -14.95 12.31 -9.73
CA SER A 57 -13.75 12.01 -8.97
C SER A 57 -13.23 13.28 -8.26
N PRO A 58 -12.75 13.16 -7.03
CA PRO A 58 -12.04 14.24 -6.36
C PRO A 58 -10.75 14.64 -7.06
N ARG A 59 -10.28 13.81 -7.99
CA ARG A 59 -9.17 14.11 -8.88
C ARG A 59 -9.65 15.08 -9.95
N ARG A 60 -9.51 16.38 -9.71
CA ARG A 60 -9.98 17.47 -10.58
C ARG A 60 -8.83 18.36 -11.01
N GLY A 61 -9.10 19.12 -12.07
CA GLY A 61 -8.18 20.13 -12.56
C GLY A 61 -7.06 19.61 -13.43
N ALA A 62 -6.31 20.55 -14.00
CA ALA A 62 -5.19 20.25 -14.85
C ALA A 62 -4.01 19.69 -14.06
N SER A 63 -3.34 18.74 -14.66
CA SER A 63 -2.07 18.24 -14.14
C SER A 63 -1.01 19.33 -14.13
N THR A 64 -0.30 19.49 -13.04
CA THR A 64 0.83 20.40 -12.90
C THR A 64 2.05 19.65 -12.40
N ARG A 65 3.25 20.27 -12.48
CA ARG A 65 4.46 19.67 -11.91
C ARG A 65 4.32 19.33 -10.42
N ARG A 66 3.64 20.19 -9.66
CA ARG A 66 3.40 20.00 -8.22
C ARG A 66 2.26 19.03 -7.94
N ARG A 67 1.28 18.96 -8.85
CA ARG A 67 0.10 18.11 -8.74
C ARG A 67 -0.10 17.32 -10.03
N PRO A 68 0.71 16.29 -10.29
CA PRO A 68 0.72 15.56 -11.56
C PRO A 68 -0.58 14.85 -11.88
N PHE A 69 -1.44 14.65 -10.89
CA PHE A 69 -2.77 14.04 -11.05
C PHE A 69 -3.92 15.03 -10.85
N GLY A 70 -3.65 16.34 -10.88
CA GLY A 70 -4.64 17.37 -10.57
C GLY A 70 -4.93 17.48 -9.07
N ASP A 71 -6.01 18.15 -8.72
CA ASP A 71 -6.45 18.21 -7.34
C ASP A 71 -6.97 16.85 -6.90
N PHE A 72 -6.34 16.30 -5.88
CA PHE A 72 -6.63 14.96 -5.41
C PHE A 72 -6.99 15.00 -3.93
N ASN A 73 -8.25 14.77 -3.66
CA ASN A 73 -8.76 14.62 -2.31
C ASN A 73 -9.38 13.22 -2.16
N ALA A 74 -8.56 12.20 -2.19
CA ALA A 74 -9.03 10.86 -1.88
C ALA A 74 -9.09 10.71 -0.37
N CYS A 75 -10.25 10.99 0.19
CA CYS A 75 -10.51 10.79 1.61
C CYS A 75 -9.53 11.58 2.47
N ILE A 76 -9.40 12.87 2.16
CA ILE A 76 -8.47 13.76 2.85
C ILE A 76 -7.02 13.22 2.77
N GLY A 77 -6.70 12.53 1.71
CA GLY A 77 -5.36 12.13 1.34
C GLY A 77 -4.85 13.01 0.23
N GLY A 78 -4.68 14.28 0.46
CA GLY A 78 -4.13 15.21 -0.52
C GLY A 78 -2.62 15.32 -0.45
N TRP A 79 -2.05 16.02 -1.42
CA TRP A 79 -0.64 16.38 -1.44
C TRP A 79 -0.29 17.35 -0.32
N GLU A 80 -1.20 18.28 -0.09
CA GLU A 80 -1.11 19.28 0.97
C GLU A 80 -2.37 19.15 1.81
N LEU A 81 -2.19 18.91 3.07
CA LEU A 81 -3.25 18.95 4.05
C LEU A 81 -3.15 20.28 4.76
N ASP A 82 -4.28 20.96 4.86
CA ASP A 82 -4.38 22.13 5.70
C ASP A 82 -3.95 21.74 7.13
N ASP A 83 -3.29 22.65 7.81
CA ASP A 83 -2.76 22.45 9.16
C ASP A 83 -1.68 21.36 9.34
N GLU A 84 -1.16 20.83 8.25
CA GLU A 84 -0.05 19.87 8.27
C GLU A 84 1.07 20.28 7.32
N PRO A 85 1.65 21.45 7.51
CA PRO A 85 2.74 21.92 6.66
C PRO A 85 3.97 21.02 6.78
N PHE A 86 4.68 20.88 5.70
CA PHE A 86 6.01 20.27 5.68
C PHE A 86 6.97 21.13 4.86
N THR A 87 8.24 21.03 5.16
CA THR A 87 9.29 21.74 4.44
C THR A 87 10.24 20.75 3.80
N THR A 88 10.84 21.14 2.69
CA THR A 88 11.91 20.39 2.03
C THR A 88 13.17 21.23 2.02
N THR A 89 14.33 20.60 1.96
CA THR A 89 15.58 21.29 1.72
C THR A 89 15.54 21.90 0.31
N GLU A 90 16.09 23.08 0.14
CA GLU A 90 16.18 23.76 -1.15
C GLU A 90 16.84 22.85 -2.20
N GLY A 91 16.22 22.75 -3.38
CA GLY A 91 16.67 21.89 -4.47
C GLY A 91 16.30 20.41 -4.33
N THR A 92 15.58 20.04 -3.27
CA THR A 92 15.11 18.66 -3.03
C THR A 92 13.61 18.61 -2.80
N GLU A 93 12.85 19.28 -3.67
CA GLU A 93 11.39 19.33 -3.54
C GLU A 93 10.82 17.92 -3.54
N PHE A 94 9.94 17.67 -2.58
CA PHE A 94 9.30 16.39 -2.36
C PHE A 94 7.78 16.58 -2.28
N MET A 95 7.04 15.76 -3.00
CA MET A 95 5.60 15.72 -2.90
C MET A 95 5.18 14.58 -1.96
N TRP A 96 4.67 14.95 -0.81
CA TRP A 96 4.28 13.97 0.19
C TRP A 96 2.85 13.50 -0.02
N TRP A 97 2.71 12.36 -0.67
CA TRP A 97 1.43 11.69 -0.78
C TRP A 97 1.14 10.89 0.47
N ARG A 98 0.24 11.37 1.27
CA ARG A 98 -0.19 10.75 2.53
C ARG A 98 -1.71 10.66 2.60
N ALA A 99 -2.22 9.80 3.50
CA ALA A 99 -3.63 9.65 3.80
C ALA A 99 -3.87 9.86 5.30
N ARG A 100 -4.87 10.67 5.63
CA ARG A 100 -5.36 10.90 6.98
C ARG A 100 -6.67 10.16 7.18
N MET A 101 -6.57 8.86 7.35
CA MET A 101 -7.72 7.98 7.58
C MET A 101 -7.30 6.69 8.26
N LEU A 102 -8.23 6.04 8.94
CA LEU A 102 -7.99 4.71 9.48
C LEU A 102 -7.61 3.74 8.35
N GLY A 103 -6.48 3.04 8.51
CA GLY A 103 -5.88 2.20 7.47
C GLY A 103 -4.87 2.93 6.58
N GLY A 104 -4.82 4.27 6.61
CA GLY A 104 -3.86 5.06 5.85
C GLY A 104 -3.85 4.72 4.36
N ARG A 105 -2.67 4.63 3.78
CA ARG A 105 -2.49 4.32 2.35
C ARG A 105 -2.94 2.94 1.91
N THR A 106 -3.25 2.01 2.80
CA THR A 106 -3.82 0.72 2.43
C THR A 106 -5.21 0.85 1.79
N ASN A 107 -5.88 1.98 1.98
CA ASN A 107 -7.18 2.26 1.36
C ASN A 107 -7.08 2.69 -0.12
N HIS A 108 -5.91 3.19 -0.56
CA HIS A 108 -5.77 3.77 -1.91
C HIS A 108 -4.45 3.46 -2.64
N TRP A 109 -3.69 2.48 -2.18
CA TRP A 109 -2.50 2.00 -2.88
C TRP A 109 -2.87 1.26 -4.19
N GLY A 110 -1.88 1.05 -5.06
CA GLY A 110 -2.11 0.42 -6.37
C GLY A 110 -2.45 -1.06 -6.33
N ARG A 111 -2.42 -1.70 -5.16
CA ARG A 111 -2.72 -3.12 -4.92
C ARG A 111 -1.77 -4.10 -5.63
N ILE A 112 -0.61 -3.63 -6.01
CA ILE A 112 0.47 -4.46 -6.53
C ILE A 112 1.26 -4.97 -5.33
N SER A 113 1.32 -6.28 -5.14
CA SER A 113 1.84 -6.94 -3.92
C SER A 113 3.04 -7.83 -4.25
N LEU A 114 4.07 -7.25 -4.88
CA LEU A 114 5.33 -7.94 -5.12
C LEU A 114 6.09 -8.14 -3.82
N ARG A 115 6.82 -9.24 -3.71
CA ARG A 115 7.76 -9.49 -2.62
C ARG A 115 9.10 -8.84 -2.93
N PHE A 116 9.81 -8.38 -1.91
CA PHE A 116 11.24 -8.14 -2.09
C PHE A 116 11.95 -9.48 -2.25
N GLY A 117 12.81 -9.57 -3.25
CA GLY A 117 13.57 -10.77 -3.51
C GLY A 117 14.93 -10.79 -2.82
N PRO A 118 15.71 -11.87 -2.98
CA PRO A 118 17.00 -12.01 -2.31
C PRO A 118 17.97 -10.85 -2.56
N LEU A 119 18.00 -10.27 -3.77
CA LEU A 119 18.87 -9.14 -4.11
C LEU A 119 18.50 -7.86 -3.38
N ASP A 120 17.23 -7.63 -3.07
CA ASP A 120 16.79 -6.44 -2.36
C ASP A 120 17.33 -6.39 -0.92
N PHE A 121 17.53 -7.56 -0.30
CA PHE A 121 18.12 -7.66 1.04
C PHE A 121 19.65 -7.59 1.02
N LYS A 122 20.29 -7.94 -0.08
CA LYS A 122 21.76 -8.03 -0.22
C LYS A 122 22.28 -7.20 -1.39
N ARG A 123 21.73 -6.00 -1.55
CA ARG A 123 22.03 -5.14 -2.68
C ARG A 123 23.50 -4.71 -2.74
N GLN A 124 24.09 -4.38 -1.60
CA GLN A 124 25.52 -4.00 -1.55
C GLN A 124 26.43 -5.11 -2.06
N ASP A 125 26.10 -6.38 -1.76
CA ASP A 125 26.88 -7.52 -2.26
C ASP A 125 26.71 -7.71 -3.77
N SER A 126 25.58 -7.28 -4.32
CA SER A 126 25.26 -7.44 -5.74
C SER A 126 25.82 -6.34 -6.62
N ASP A 127 25.66 -5.06 -6.24
CA ASP A 127 26.01 -3.91 -7.09
C ASP A 127 26.95 -2.88 -6.41
N GLY A 128 27.33 -3.13 -5.15
CA GLY A 128 28.20 -2.25 -4.38
C GLY A 128 27.53 -1.00 -3.82
N LEU A 129 26.21 -0.83 -4.02
CA LEU A 129 25.46 0.36 -3.62
C LEU A 129 24.67 0.13 -2.33
N GLY A 130 24.56 1.21 -1.54
CA GLY A 130 23.76 1.20 -0.31
C GLY A 130 24.34 0.30 0.78
N HIS A 131 23.44 -0.33 1.52
CA HIS A 131 23.79 -1.25 2.62
C HIS A 131 22.93 -2.50 2.53
N ASN A 132 23.48 -3.65 2.90
CA ASN A 132 22.73 -4.86 3.07
C ASN A 132 21.76 -4.74 4.27
N TRP A 133 20.61 -5.32 4.15
CA TRP A 133 19.73 -5.51 5.31
C TRP A 133 20.36 -6.56 6.25
N PRO A 134 20.17 -6.44 7.57
CA PRO A 134 20.66 -7.42 8.55
C PRO A 134 19.88 -8.74 8.53
N ILE A 135 18.89 -8.86 7.67
CA ILE A 135 18.04 -10.03 7.44
C ILE A 135 18.13 -10.46 5.97
N SER A 136 17.63 -11.65 5.67
CA SER A 136 17.55 -12.21 4.33
C SER A 136 16.09 -12.38 3.88
N TYR A 137 15.89 -12.72 2.63
CA TYR A 137 14.59 -13.11 2.12
C TYR A 137 14.01 -14.32 2.89
N GLU A 138 14.84 -15.30 3.20
CA GLU A 138 14.40 -16.52 3.89
C GLU A 138 13.87 -16.23 5.32
N ASP A 139 14.41 -15.21 5.99
CA ASP A 139 13.91 -14.78 7.28
C ASP A 139 12.52 -14.17 7.20
N ILE A 140 12.20 -13.50 6.11
CA ILE A 140 10.92 -12.79 5.90
C ILE A 140 9.89 -13.63 5.15
N LYS A 141 10.30 -14.58 4.32
CA LYS A 141 9.43 -15.42 3.51
C LYS A 141 8.23 -16.01 4.28
N PRO A 142 8.37 -16.57 5.49
CA PRO A 142 7.21 -17.11 6.23
C PRO A 142 6.15 -16.06 6.58
N TYR A 143 6.54 -14.79 6.66
CA TYR A 143 5.62 -13.68 6.93
C TYR A 143 4.94 -13.20 5.66
N TYR A 144 5.64 -13.15 4.53
CA TYR A 144 5.03 -12.93 3.22
C TYR A 144 3.95 -13.97 2.94
N ASP A 145 4.24 -15.25 3.19
CA ASP A 145 3.29 -16.36 3.00
C ASP A 145 2.02 -16.20 3.84
N LYS A 146 2.14 -15.67 5.06
CA LYS A 146 0.98 -15.35 5.91
C LYS A 146 0.19 -14.17 5.40
N VAL A 147 0.88 -13.12 4.95
CA VAL A 147 0.23 -11.89 4.45
C VAL A 147 -0.48 -12.16 3.13
N ASP A 148 0.12 -12.88 2.18
CA ASP A 148 -0.51 -13.24 0.91
C ASP A 148 -1.84 -13.97 1.12
N LYS A 149 -1.86 -14.93 2.06
CA LYS A 149 -3.08 -15.64 2.42
C LYS A 149 -4.12 -14.74 3.09
N LEU A 150 -3.66 -13.82 3.96
CA LEU A 150 -4.55 -12.95 4.72
C LEU A 150 -5.25 -11.94 3.82
N ILE A 151 -4.52 -11.31 2.89
CA ILE A 151 -5.07 -10.29 1.99
C ILE A 151 -5.62 -10.86 0.68
N GLY A 152 -5.35 -12.13 0.39
CA GLY A 152 -5.84 -12.81 -0.80
C GLY A 152 -5.19 -12.28 -2.08
N VAL A 153 -3.86 -12.40 -2.19
CA VAL A 153 -3.12 -11.95 -3.39
C VAL A 153 -3.46 -12.83 -4.59
N PHE A 154 -3.80 -12.22 -5.72
CA PHE A 154 -3.94 -12.90 -7.00
C PHE A 154 -2.62 -12.90 -7.74
N GLY A 155 -2.31 -14.01 -8.44
CA GLY A 155 -1.09 -14.09 -9.23
C GLY A 155 -0.84 -15.45 -9.83
N SER A 156 0.35 -15.62 -10.39
CA SER A 156 0.88 -16.85 -10.91
C SER A 156 2.31 -17.06 -10.43
N ASN A 157 2.73 -18.29 -10.36
CA ASN A 157 4.11 -18.63 -10.02
C ASN A 157 4.94 -18.57 -11.31
N GLU A 158 5.88 -17.64 -11.34
CA GLU A 158 6.72 -17.35 -12.52
C GLU A 158 8.13 -17.92 -12.38
N GLY A 159 8.53 -18.33 -11.17
CA GLY A 159 9.86 -18.87 -10.87
C GLY A 159 10.98 -17.84 -10.98
N LEU A 160 10.69 -16.58 -10.80
CA LEU A 160 11.67 -15.51 -10.91
C LEU A 160 12.51 -15.40 -9.64
N TYR A 161 13.83 -15.27 -9.81
CA TYR A 161 14.74 -15.25 -8.68
C TYR A 161 14.51 -14.06 -7.75
N ASN A 162 14.31 -12.86 -8.30
CA ASN A 162 14.15 -11.65 -7.51
C ASN A 162 12.71 -11.10 -7.48
N ASP A 163 11.77 -11.88 -7.94
CA ASP A 163 10.33 -11.72 -7.72
C ASP A 163 9.76 -13.08 -7.28
N PRO A 164 10.07 -13.50 -6.05
CA PRO A 164 9.81 -14.86 -5.61
C PRO A 164 8.32 -15.17 -5.55
N ASP A 165 7.99 -16.40 -5.95
CA ASP A 165 6.65 -16.93 -5.89
C ASP A 165 6.04 -16.87 -4.48
N GLY A 166 4.74 -16.65 -4.43
CA GLY A 166 3.95 -16.56 -3.21
C GLY A 166 2.79 -17.53 -3.13
N PHE A 167 1.89 -17.29 -2.18
CA PHE A 167 0.60 -17.96 -2.12
C PHE A 167 -0.45 -17.13 -2.85
N PHE A 168 -0.73 -17.51 -4.10
CA PHE A 168 -1.63 -16.77 -4.94
C PHE A 168 -3.00 -17.45 -5.07
N LEU A 169 -4.05 -16.63 -5.02
CA LEU A 169 -5.33 -16.99 -5.57
C LEU A 169 -5.22 -17.04 -7.11
N PRO A 170 -6.02 -17.85 -7.80
CA PRO A 170 -6.02 -17.88 -9.25
C PRO A 170 -6.20 -16.47 -9.83
N ALA A 171 -5.42 -16.15 -10.85
CA ALA A 171 -5.54 -14.89 -11.56
C ALA A 171 -6.98 -14.65 -12.03
N PRO A 172 -7.51 -13.42 -11.92
CA PRO A 172 -8.84 -13.11 -12.42
C PRO A 172 -8.90 -13.34 -13.93
N LYS A 173 -10.10 -13.64 -14.43
CA LYS A 173 -10.29 -13.81 -15.88
C LYS A 173 -9.89 -12.53 -16.61
N PRO A 174 -9.17 -12.64 -17.72
CA PRO A 174 -8.79 -11.47 -18.50
C PRO A 174 -10.01 -10.67 -18.96
N ARG A 175 -9.88 -9.37 -18.98
CA ARG A 175 -10.90 -8.45 -19.54
C ARG A 175 -10.89 -8.53 -21.06
N LEU A 176 -11.94 -8.06 -21.71
CA LEU A 176 -12.10 -8.16 -23.16
C LEU A 176 -10.89 -7.56 -23.92
N HIS A 177 -10.41 -6.38 -23.52
CA HIS A 177 -9.25 -5.77 -24.17
C HIS A 177 -7.94 -6.54 -23.96
N GLU A 178 -7.78 -7.19 -22.80
CA GLU A 178 -6.64 -8.05 -22.51
C GLU A 178 -6.67 -9.31 -23.39
N LEU A 179 -7.87 -9.89 -23.63
CA LEU A 179 -8.02 -11.01 -24.55
C LEU A 179 -7.61 -10.65 -25.98
N TYR A 180 -7.96 -9.45 -26.47
CA TYR A 180 -7.50 -8.96 -27.78
C TYR A 180 -5.99 -8.80 -27.84
N TYR A 181 -5.39 -8.27 -26.77
CA TYR A 181 -3.93 -8.13 -26.68
C TYR A 181 -3.24 -9.49 -26.68
N ILE A 182 -3.72 -10.44 -25.89
CA ILE A 182 -3.20 -11.81 -25.81
C ILE A 182 -3.29 -12.51 -27.18
N ASP A 183 -4.43 -12.37 -27.88
CA ASP A 183 -4.60 -12.94 -29.22
C ASP A 183 -3.62 -12.32 -30.23
N GLY A 184 -3.44 -11.02 -30.19
CA GLY A 184 -2.45 -10.31 -31.01
C GLY A 184 -1.02 -10.78 -30.72
N ALA A 185 -0.63 -10.89 -29.46
CA ALA A 185 0.70 -11.35 -29.05
C ALA A 185 0.97 -12.78 -29.54
N ARG A 186 0.00 -13.68 -29.37
CA ARG A 186 0.12 -15.07 -29.84
C ARG A 186 0.30 -15.22 -31.36
N LYS A 187 -0.24 -14.29 -32.14
CA LYS A 187 -0.07 -14.27 -33.61
C LYS A 187 1.31 -13.79 -34.04
N LEU A 188 2.03 -13.10 -33.17
CA LEU A 188 3.37 -12.61 -33.46
C LEU A 188 4.50 -13.57 -33.01
N GLY A 189 4.19 -14.57 -32.21
CA GLY A 189 5.14 -15.52 -31.61
C GLY A 189 5.49 -15.09 -30.21
#